data_195930d264e0688209fb4fdb96f6713e
#
_entry.id   195930d264e0688209fb4fdb96f6713e
#
_cell.length_a   1.000
_cell.length_b   1.000
_cell.length_c   1.000
_cell.angle_alpha   90.00
_cell.angle_beta   90.00
_cell.angle_gamma   90.00
#
_symmetry.space_group_name_H-M   'P 1'
#
loop_
_entity.id
_entity.type
_entity.pdbx_description
1 polymer ?
#
loop_
_entity_poly.entity_id
_entity_poly.type
_entity_poly.pdbx_seq_one_letter_code
_entity_poly.pdbx_strand_id
1 'polypeptide(L)'
;MGGSGAKYYNSAIFKGADVLVTGDIDYHTAQDAFLAGITLIDPGHNAEKIMKVKVAEWITAKLNEHKYQTAVHASKVNTEPFAFL
;
A
#
# COMPACT_ATOMS: atom_id res chain seq x y z
N MET A 1 -4.60 2.35 -2.38
CA MET A 1 -4.94 2.47 -0.96
C MET A 1 -4.16 1.44 -0.18
N GLY A 2 -3.41 1.88 0.81
CA GLY A 2 -2.64 0.96 1.66
C GLY A 2 -3.54 0.26 2.66
N GLY A 3 -3.11 -0.93 3.13
CA GLY A 3 -3.86 -1.72 4.09
C GLY A 3 -5.13 -2.32 3.50
N SER A 4 -6.08 -2.65 4.37
CA SER A 4 -7.32 -3.33 4.01
C SER A 4 -8.39 -2.32 3.60
N GLY A 5 -8.36 -1.88 2.35
CA GLY A 5 -9.31 -0.91 1.82
C GLY A 5 -10.40 -1.49 0.91
N ALA A 6 -10.44 -2.82 0.72
CA ALA A 6 -11.35 -3.44 -0.24
C ALA A 6 -12.84 -3.15 0.05
N LYS A 7 -13.21 -3.03 1.32
CA LYS A 7 -14.60 -2.72 1.71
C LYS A 7 -15.08 -1.33 1.25
N TYR A 8 -14.17 -0.48 0.78
CA TYR A 8 -14.52 0.82 0.22
C TYR A 8 -14.81 0.78 -1.28
N TYR A 9 -14.98 -0.41 -1.86
CA TYR A 9 -15.21 -0.56 -3.30
C TYR A 9 -16.45 0.20 -3.79
N ASN A 10 -17.51 0.29 -2.99
CA ASN A 10 -18.71 1.06 -3.37
C ASN A 10 -18.39 2.55 -3.47
N SER A 11 -17.60 3.10 -2.57
CA SER A 11 -17.17 4.49 -2.64
C SER A 11 -16.32 4.76 -3.86
N ALA A 12 -15.45 3.81 -4.23
CA ALA A 12 -14.64 3.91 -5.43
C ALA A 12 -15.51 3.92 -6.70
N ILE A 13 -16.49 3.03 -6.77
CA ILE A 13 -17.44 2.98 -7.89
C ILE A 13 -18.21 4.30 -7.99
N PHE A 14 -18.71 4.80 -6.87
CA PHE A 14 -19.46 6.06 -6.84
C PHE A 14 -18.65 7.22 -7.37
N LYS A 15 -17.35 7.23 -7.15
CA LYS A 15 -16.43 8.26 -7.66
C LYS A 15 -15.94 8.00 -9.08
N GLY A 16 -16.44 6.97 -9.74
CA GLY A 16 -16.12 6.67 -11.12
C GLY A 16 -14.87 5.82 -11.34
N ALA A 17 -14.36 5.16 -10.31
CA ALA A 17 -13.21 4.27 -10.45
C ALA A 17 -13.61 2.95 -11.10
N ASP A 18 -12.75 2.44 -11.99
CA ASP A 18 -12.89 1.12 -12.59
C ASP A 18 -12.05 0.07 -11.89
N VAL A 19 -11.00 0.50 -11.20
CA VAL A 19 -10.04 -0.37 -10.53
C VAL A 19 -9.75 0.18 -9.15
N LEU A 20 -9.70 -0.69 -8.15
CA LEU A 20 -9.25 -0.36 -6.80
C LEU A 20 -8.05 -1.23 -6.46
N VAL A 21 -6.93 -0.58 -6.13
CA VAL A 21 -5.70 -1.25 -5.70
C VAL A 21 -5.64 -1.18 -4.17
N THR A 22 -5.66 -2.33 -3.51
CA THR A 22 -5.66 -2.40 -2.05
C THR A 22 -5.13 -3.75 -1.59
N GLY A 23 -4.56 -3.80 -0.38
CA GLY A 23 -4.15 -5.06 0.23
C GLY A 23 -5.25 -5.72 1.07
N ASP A 24 -4.96 -6.91 1.57
CA ASP A 24 -5.81 -7.66 2.50
C ASP A 24 -7.26 -7.82 2.01
N ILE A 25 -7.42 -8.28 0.78
CA ILE A 25 -8.74 -8.52 0.20
C ILE A 25 -9.23 -9.89 0.67
N ASP A 26 -10.36 -9.90 1.41
CA ASP A 26 -11.00 -11.16 1.79
C ASP A 26 -11.88 -11.72 0.67
N TYR A 27 -12.20 -13.01 0.78
CA TYR A 27 -12.95 -13.71 -0.25
C TYR A 27 -14.32 -13.09 -0.51
N HIS A 28 -15.07 -12.76 0.54
CA HIS A 28 -16.42 -12.24 0.39
C HIS A 28 -16.42 -10.85 -0.25
N THR A 29 -15.52 -9.99 0.18
CA THR A 29 -15.39 -8.65 -0.39
C THR A 29 -14.96 -8.71 -1.85
N ALA A 30 -14.03 -9.59 -2.20
CA ALA A 30 -13.62 -9.80 -3.58
C ALA A 30 -14.80 -10.24 -4.46
N GLN A 31 -15.62 -11.16 -3.98
CA GLN A 31 -16.78 -11.64 -4.69
C GLN A 31 -17.83 -10.54 -4.88
N ASP A 32 -18.11 -9.78 -3.84
CA ASP A 32 -19.06 -8.66 -3.91
C ASP A 32 -18.59 -7.58 -4.89
N ALA A 33 -17.32 -7.24 -4.88
CA ALA A 33 -16.75 -6.26 -5.79
C ALA A 33 -16.80 -6.75 -7.24
N PHE A 34 -16.51 -8.02 -7.48
CA PHE A 34 -16.62 -8.63 -8.81
C PHE A 34 -18.06 -8.51 -9.34
N LEU A 35 -19.06 -8.82 -8.52
CA LEU A 35 -20.46 -8.69 -8.90
C LEU A 35 -20.88 -7.24 -9.12
N ALA A 36 -20.26 -6.30 -8.42
CA ALA A 36 -20.53 -4.88 -8.59
C ALA A 36 -19.83 -4.29 -9.82
N GLY A 37 -18.92 -5.03 -10.45
CA GLY A 37 -18.29 -4.63 -11.71
C GLY A 37 -16.99 -3.84 -11.55
N ILE A 38 -16.38 -3.80 -10.37
CA ILE A 38 -15.08 -3.17 -10.18
C ILE A 38 -13.97 -4.22 -10.12
N THR A 39 -12.82 -3.90 -10.68
CA THR A 39 -11.64 -4.75 -10.60
C THR A 39 -10.84 -4.42 -9.34
N LEU A 40 -10.48 -5.45 -8.58
CA LEU A 40 -9.59 -5.31 -7.43
C LEU A 40 -8.20 -5.84 -7.79
N ILE A 41 -7.16 -5.12 -7.39
CA ILE A 41 -5.78 -5.56 -7.50
C ILE A 41 -5.16 -5.57 -6.10
N ASP A 42 -4.69 -6.73 -5.69
CA ASP A 42 -3.97 -6.88 -4.43
C ASP A 42 -2.47 -7.07 -4.76
N PRO A 43 -1.65 -6.03 -4.56
CA PRO A 43 -0.22 -6.10 -4.86
C PRO A 43 0.58 -6.79 -3.75
N GLY A 44 -0.09 -7.28 -2.72
CA GLY A 44 0.55 -7.85 -1.54
C GLY A 44 0.85 -6.80 -0.48
N HIS A 45 1.06 -7.29 0.74
CA HIS A 45 1.26 -6.43 1.90
C HIS A 45 2.53 -5.57 1.79
N ASN A 46 3.60 -6.15 1.23
CA ASN A 46 4.88 -5.48 1.12
C ASN A 46 4.95 -4.43 0.01
N ALA A 47 3.87 -4.20 -0.73
CA ALA A 47 3.79 -3.03 -1.62
C ALA A 47 3.98 -1.71 -0.86
N GLU A 48 3.67 -1.72 0.43
CA GLU A 48 3.87 -0.56 1.31
C GLU A 48 5.34 -0.31 1.64
N LYS A 49 6.23 -1.21 1.30
CA LYS A 49 7.67 -1.08 1.58
C LYS A 49 8.31 0.17 0.95
N ILE A 50 7.70 0.73 -0.07
CA ILE A 50 8.17 1.97 -0.69
C ILE A 50 8.21 3.12 0.33
N MET A 51 7.36 3.06 1.35
CA MET A 51 7.35 4.01 2.45
C MET A 51 8.70 4.09 3.16
N LYS A 52 9.41 2.95 3.28
CA LYS A 52 10.69 2.91 4.00
C LYS A 52 11.68 3.94 3.46
N VAL A 53 11.82 3.99 2.14
CA VAL A 53 12.75 4.93 1.48
C VAL A 53 12.26 6.36 1.63
N LYS A 54 10.98 6.60 1.39
CA LYS A 54 10.41 7.96 1.45
C LYS A 54 10.45 8.54 2.85
N VAL A 55 10.13 7.74 3.86
CA VAL A 55 10.19 8.18 5.26
C VAL A 55 11.62 8.42 5.69
N ALA A 56 12.57 7.56 5.28
CA ALA A 56 13.99 7.75 5.59
C ALA A 56 14.51 9.05 4.98
N GLU A 57 14.14 9.37 3.75
CA GLU A 57 14.51 10.63 3.09
C GLU A 57 13.93 11.83 3.85
N TRP A 58 12.67 11.76 4.23
CA TRP A 58 12.00 12.84 4.95
C TRP A 58 12.62 13.08 6.33
N ILE A 59 12.92 12.00 7.08
CA ILE A 59 13.56 12.10 8.40
C ILE A 59 14.96 12.68 8.27
N THR A 60 15.73 12.22 7.27
CA THR A 60 17.07 12.73 7.02
C THR A 60 17.04 14.23 6.75
N ALA A 61 16.11 14.70 5.92
CA ALA A 61 15.95 16.11 5.62
C ALA A 61 15.63 16.92 6.88
N LYS A 62 14.74 16.40 7.75
CA LYS A 62 14.38 17.06 9.00
C LYS A 62 15.54 17.13 9.97
N LEU A 63 16.34 16.08 10.10
CA LEU A 63 17.51 16.05 10.96
C LEU A 63 18.58 17.05 10.46
N ASN A 64 18.81 17.12 9.16
CA ASN A 64 19.73 18.08 8.58
C ASN A 64 19.28 19.53 8.79
N GLU A 65 17.97 19.79 8.68
CA GLU A 65 17.40 21.11 8.93
C GLU A 65 17.68 21.56 10.35
N HIS A 66 17.67 20.65 11.31
CA HIS A 66 17.97 20.93 12.73
C HIS A 66 19.44 20.71 13.09
N LYS A 67 20.33 20.49 12.10
CA LYS A 67 21.76 20.29 12.26
C LYS A 67 22.15 19.06 13.07
N TYR A 68 21.31 18.04 13.10
CA TYR A 68 21.67 16.74 13.68
C TYR A 68 22.46 15.93 12.66
N GLN A 69 23.39 15.12 13.14
CA GLN A 69 24.23 14.26 12.31
C GLN A 69 23.84 12.78 12.42
N THR A 70 22.66 12.49 12.91
CA THR A 70 22.15 11.13 13.03
C THR A 70 21.93 10.51 11.65
N ALA A 71 22.46 9.30 11.43
CA ALA A 71 22.24 8.56 10.18
C ALA A 71 20.88 7.86 10.24
N VAL A 72 20.18 7.88 9.09
CA VAL A 72 18.90 7.21 8.93
C VAL A 72 19.02 6.20 7.79
N HIS A 73 18.62 4.97 8.04
CA HIS A 73 18.71 3.90 7.06
C HIS A 73 17.34 3.26 6.84
N ALA A 74 16.97 3.04 5.57
CA ALA A 74 15.82 2.22 5.22
C ALA A 74 16.23 0.75 5.26
N SER A 75 15.45 -0.09 5.95
CA SER A 75 15.71 -1.53 5.97
C SER A 75 15.55 -2.12 4.57
N LYS A 76 16.50 -2.98 4.16
CA LYS A 76 16.44 -3.71 2.90
C LYS A 76 15.94 -5.14 3.06
N VAL A 77 15.53 -5.51 4.26
CA VAL A 77 15.01 -6.85 4.53
C VAL A 77 13.67 -7.01 3.81
N ASN A 78 13.54 -8.11 3.09
CA ASN A 78 12.31 -8.46 2.39
C ASN A 78 11.67 -9.66 3.07
N THR A 79 10.46 -9.48 3.59
CA THR A 79 9.68 -10.52 4.26
C THR A 79 8.45 -10.96 3.46
N GLU A 80 8.40 -10.64 2.16
CA GLU A 80 7.27 -11.02 1.30
C GLU A 80 7.20 -12.55 1.17
N PRO A 81 6.11 -13.17 1.68
CA PRO A 81 5.97 -14.62 1.61
C PRO A 81 5.43 -15.14 0.28
N PHE A 82 4.89 -14.25 -0.55
CA PHE A 82 4.28 -14.63 -1.83
C PHE A 82 5.30 -14.58 -2.96
N ALA A 83 5.24 -15.57 -3.83
CA ALA A 83 6.00 -15.60 -5.09
C ALA A 83 5.01 -15.70 -6.24
N PHE A 84 5.24 -14.94 -7.30
CA PHE A 84 4.38 -14.91 -8.49
C PHE A 84 5.11 -15.57 -9.65
N LEU A 85 4.51 -16.63 -10.18
CA LEU A 85 5.09 -17.46 -11.24
C LEU A 85 4.55 -17.10 -12.62
#